data_89f8046b6afa4fa4eaaecc81982c58fd
#
_entry.id   89f8046b6afa4fa4eaaecc81982c58fd
#
_cell.length_a   1.000
_cell.length_b   1.000
_cell.length_c   1.000
_cell.angle_alpha   90.00
_cell.angle_beta   90.00
_cell.angle_gamma   90.00
#
_symmetry.space_group_name_H-M   'P 1'
#
loop_
_entity.id
_entity.type
_entity.pdbx_description
1 polymer ?
#
loop_
_entity_poly.entity_id
_entity_poly.type
_entity_poly.pdbx_seq_one_letter_code
_entity_poly.pdbx_strand_id
1 'polypeptide(L)'
;MTSTLPPSAPAAVRLRGLVRRHGNVRALDGVDLDVAAGTFTAVMGPSGSGKSTLLRCAAGLDRPDAGRVEVAGTALDGLSERRLTLLRRDRIGFVFQSFNLLPTLTAAQNVALPLRLAGRRPARGEVRAALARVGLAGRERHRPAELSGGQCQRVAIARALIARPAVLFGDEPTGALDSATGAEVMDMLRSLVDEEGRTLVMVTHDPLAAARADRVVFLVDGRLAGEIVAPTADTVAATLAALRPAGAGVDTANTGTDRVPAAGSAGSAC
;
A
#
# COMPACT_ATOMS: atom_id res chain seq x y z
N MET A 1 -18.39 -19.33 -25.04
CA MET A 1 -18.47 -20.05 -23.76
C MET A 1 -18.31 -19.02 -22.64
N THR A 2 -19.42 -18.56 -22.10
CA THR A 2 -19.49 -17.56 -21.03
C THR A 2 -19.09 -18.26 -19.72
N SER A 3 -17.89 -17.94 -19.22
CA SER A 3 -17.42 -18.38 -17.92
C SER A 3 -18.25 -17.64 -16.86
N THR A 4 -19.23 -18.31 -16.30
CA THR A 4 -19.94 -17.86 -15.10
C THR A 4 -19.00 -17.99 -13.92
N LEU A 5 -18.47 -16.84 -13.46
CA LEU A 5 -17.83 -16.73 -12.15
C LEU A 5 -18.82 -17.25 -11.08
N PRO A 6 -18.33 -18.00 -10.06
CA PRO A 6 -19.16 -18.40 -8.93
C PRO A 6 -19.77 -17.17 -8.26
N PRO A 7 -20.91 -17.29 -7.52
CA PRO A 7 -21.58 -16.19 -6.87
C PRO A 7 -20.56 -15.43 -6.01
N SER A 8 -20.37 -14.16 -6.31
CA SER A 8 -19.30 -13.33 -5.77
C SER A 8 -19.35 -13.32 -4.24
N ALA A 9 -18.24 -13.73 -3.61
CA ALA A 9 -18.03 -13.46 -2.19
C ALA A 9 -18.37 -11.99 -1.90
N PRO A 10 -18.96 -11.67 -0.74
CA PRO A 10 -19.33 -10.29 -0.42
C PRO A 10 -18.10 -9.39 -0.56
N ALA A 11 -18.26 -8.25 -1.23
CA ALA A 11 -17.17 -7.31 -1.40
C ALA A 11 -16.74 -6.74 -0.04
N ALA A 12 -15.45 -6.86 0.28
CA ALA A 12 -14.86 -6.25 1.46
C ALA A 12 -14.60 -4.75 1.26
N VAL A 13 -14.31 -4.35 0.00
CA VAL A 13 -14.22 -2.94 -0.40
C VAL A 13 -14.99 -2.76 -1.70
N ARG A 14 -15.80 -1.70 -1.76
CA ARG A 14 -16.52 -1.31 -2.97
C ARG A 14 -16.32 0.16 -3.23
N LEU A 15 -15.84 0.48 -4.42
CA LEU A 15 -15.66 1.84 -4.92
C LEU A 15 -16.61 2.04 -6.10
N ARG A 16 -17.29 3.19 -6.17
CA ARG A 16 -18.22 3.51 -7.27
C ARG A 16 -18.04 4.96 -7.70
N GLY A 17 -17.64 5.15 -8.96
CA GLY A 17 -17.47 6.45 -9.58
C GLY A 17 -16.51 7.36 -8.82
N LEU A 18 -15.45 6.80 -8.24
CA LEU A 18 -14.59 7.53 -7.30
C LEU A 18 -13.79 8.62 -8.02
N VAL A 19 -13.96 9.86 -7.60
CA VAL A 19 -13.24 11.03 -8.13
C VAL A 19 -12.47 11.69 -6.99
N ARG A 20 -11.21 12.05 -7.25
CA ARG A 20 -10.38 12.83 -6.31
C ARG A 20 -9.49 13.78 -7.06
N ARG A 21 -9.45 15.05 -6.61
CA ARG A 21 -8.59 16.11 -7.15
C ARG A 21 -7.60 16.60 -6.10
N HIS A 22 -6.41 16.95 -6.55
CA HIS A 22 -5.41 17.68 -5.78
C HIS A 22 -5.08 18.97 -6.56
N GLY A 23 -5.68 20.08 -6.14
CA GLY A 23 -5.67 21.32 -6.93
C GLY A 23 -6.30 21.10 -8.30
N ASN A 24 -5.54 21.36 -9.37
CA ASN A 24 -6.00 21.19 -10.76
C ASN A 24 -5.81 19.76 -11.31
N VAL A 25 -5.11 18.88 -10.57
CA VAL A 25 -4.84 17.51 -11.02
C VAL A 25 -5.95 16.58 -10.55
N ARG A 26 -6.58 15.86 -11.49
CA ARG A 26 -7.53 14.81 -11.20
C ARG A 26 -6.77 13.51 -10.95
N ALA A 27 -6.54 13.19 -9.67
CA ALA A 27 -5.80 12.00 -9.27
C ALA A 27 -6.62 10.71 -9.42
N LEU A 28 -7.95 10.79 -9.28
CA LEU A 28 -8.91 9.71 -9.58
C LEU A 28 -10.05 10.28 -10.41
N ASP A 29 -10.47 9.52 -11.43
CA ASP A 29 -11.45 9.95 -12.41
C ASP A 29 -12.46 8.86 -12.73
N GLY A 30 -13.44 8.68 -11.84
CA GLY A 30 -14.55 7.74 -12.01
C GLY A 30 -14.16 6.27 -11.81
N VAL A 31 -13.37 5.97 -10.76
CA VAL A 31 -12.92 4.60 -10.50
C VAL A 31 -14.03 3.76 -9.88
N ASP A 32 -14.32 2.60 -10.53
CA ASP A 32 -15.18 1.54 -10.02
C ASP A 32 -14.33 0.31 -9.72
N LEU A 33 -14.33 -0.17 -8.46
CA LEU A 33 -13.56 -1.34 -8.05
C LEU A 33 -14.27 -2.11 -6.95
N ASP A 34 -14.39 -3.43 -7.11
CA ASP A 34 -14.80 -4.36 -6.06
C ASP A 34 -13.61 -5.22 -5.65
N VAL A 35 -13.38 -5.34 -4.35
CA VAL A 35 -12.43 -6.27 -3.74
C VAL A 35 -13.21 -7.31 -2.96
N ALA A 36 -13.11 -8.57 -3.37
CA ALA A 36 -13.78 -9.68 -2.69
C ALA A 36 -13.19 -9.92 -1.31
N ALA A 37 -14.03 -10.31 -0.35
CA ALA A 37 -13.58 -10.68 0.98
C ALA A 37 -12.68 -11.92 0.93
N GLY A 38 -11.62 -11.94 1.74
CA GLY A 38 -10.68 -13.06 1.81
C GLY A 38 -9.74 -13.17 0.61
N THR A 39 -9.58 -12.09 -0.19
CA THR A 39 -8.67 -12.09 -1.33
C THR A 39 -7.57 -11.05 -1.20
N PHE A 40 -6.50 -11.26 -1.96
CA PHE A 40 -5.41 -10.31 -2.13
C PHE A 40 -5.53 -9.62 -3.50
N THR A 41 -5.79 -8.31 -3.50
CA THR A 41 -5.79 -7.47 -4.70
C THR A 41 -4.60 -6.52 -4.69
N ALA A 42 -3.78 -6.55 -5.75
CA ALA A 42 -2.72 -5.56 -5.95
C ALA A 42 -3.19 -4.47 -6.92
N VAL A 43 -2.78 -3.23 -6.66
CA VAL A 43 -3.01 -2.06 -7.52
C VAL A 43 -1.67 -1.60 -8.06
N MET A 44 -1.52 -1.59 -9.37
CA MET A 44 -0.31 -1.19 -10.06
C MET A 44 -0.57 -0.05 -11.05
N GLY A 45 0.49 0.51 -11.59
CA GLY A 45 0.43 1.57 -12.59
C GLY A 45 1.65 2.50 -12.53
N PRO A 46 1.82 3.40 -13.51
CA PRO A 46 2.90 4.37 -13.55
C PRO A 46 2.95 5.26 -12.30
N SER A 47 4.10 5.91 -12.07
CA SER A 47 4.20 6.94 -11.03
C SER A 47 3.21 8.07 -11.33
N GLY A 48 2.55 8.59 -10.29
CA GLY A 48 1.54 9.65 -10.45
C GLY A 48 0.17 9.20 -10.94
N SER A 49 -0.07 7.90 -11.22
CA SER A 49 -1.36 7.42 -11.74
C SER A 49 -2.52 7.45 -10.72
N GLY A 50 -2.28 7.82 -9.46
CA GLY A 50 -3.32 7.94 -8.45
C GLY A 50 -3.43 6.76 -7.46
N LYS A 51 -2.51 5.76 -7.50
CA LYS A 51 -2.58 4.54 -6.66
C LYS A 51 -2.69 4.81 -5.16
N SER A 52 -1.76 5.59 -4.59
CA SER A 52 -1.80 5.93 -3.16
C SER A 52 -3.04 6.76 -2.81
N THR A 53 -3.52 7.61 -3.74
CA THR A 53 -4.78 8.34 -3.58
C THR A 53 -5.97 7.38 -3.52
N LEU A 54 -6.01 6.38 -4.41
CA LEU A 54 -7.03 5.33 -4.41
C LEU A 54 -7.05 4.58 -3.07
N LEU A 55 -5.88 4.14 -2.62
CA LEU A 55 -5.73 3.41 -1.37
C LEU A 55 -6.19 4.25 -0.17
N ARG A 56 -5.79 5.53 -0.12
CA ARG A 56 -6.17 6.45 0.97
C ARG A 56 -7.67 6.74 0.98
N CYS A 57 -8.29 6.92 -0.18
CA CYS A 57 -9.74 7.07 -0.29
C CYS A 57 -10.46 5.78 0.15
N ALA A 58 -10.02 4.62 -0.33
CA ALA A 58 -10.58 3.32 0.05
C ALA A 58 -10.46 3.04 1.55
N ALA A 59 -9.37 3.46 2.19
CA ALA A 59 -9.16 3.35 3.64
C ALA A 59 -9.86 4.46 4.45
N GLY A 60 -10.58 5.38 3.81
CA GLY A 60 -11.23 6.51 4.47
C GLY A 60 -10.24 7.49 5.12
N LEU A 61 -8.98 7.52 4.67
CA LEU A 61 -7.97 8.49 5.10
C LEU A 61 -8.13 9.83 4.37
N ASP A 62 -8.54 9.78 3.09
CA ASP A 62 -8.90 10.94 2.30
C ASP A 62 -10.36 10.84 1.88
N ARG A 63 -11.06 11.98 1.82
CA ARG A 63 -12.43 12.04 1.31
C ARG A 63 -12.40 12.21 -0.20
N PRO A 64 -13.12 11.39 -0.97
CA PRO A 64 -13.30 11.63 -2.40
C PRO A 64 -14.12 12.90 -2.63
N ASP A 65 -13.92 13.55 -3.78
CA ASP A 65 -14.73 14.72 -4.19
C ASP A 65 -16.08 14.28 -4.77
N ALA A 66 -16.13 13.05 -5.34
CA ALA A 66 -17.37 12.41 -5.79
C ALA A 66 -17.21 10.88 -5.76
N GLY A 67 -18.35 10.20 -5.88
CA GLY A 67 -18.42 8.74 -5.82
C GLY A 67 -18.69 8.22 -4.42
N ARG A 68 -18.63 6.90 -4.24
CA ARG A 68 -18.94 6.21 -2.98
C ARG A 68 -17.86 5.20 -2.63
N VAL A 69 -17.61 5.07 -1.34
CA VAL A 69 -16.70 4.07 -0.75
C VAL A 69 -17.45 3.27 0.29
N GLU A 70 -17.40 1.95 0.18
CA GLU A 70 -17.93 1.03 1.18
C GLU A 70 -16.83 0.08 1.64
N VAL A 71 -16.67 -0.09 2.95
CA VAL A 71 -15.70 -1.01 3.56
C VAL A 71 -16.42 -1.91 4.55
N ALA A 72 -16.27 -3.21 4.39
CA ALA A 72 -16.90 -4.23 5.23
C ALA A 72 -18.41 -3.98 5.43
N GLY A 73 -19.13 -3.65 4.35
CA GLY A 73 -20.57 -3.38 4.35
C GLY A 73 -20.98 -2.02 4.93
N THR A 74 -20.02 -1.15 5.23
CA THR A 74 -20.29 0.19 5.76
C THR A 74 -19.92 1.27 4.75
N ALA A 75 -20.89 2.06 4.30
CA ALA A 75 -20.64 3.23 3.46
C ALA A 75 -19.92 4.31 4.26
N LEU A 76 -18.85 4.89 3.66
CA LEU A 76 -18.07 5.95 4.30
C LEU A 76 -18.66 7.33 4.04
N ASP A 77 -19.49 7.45 3.00
CA ASP A 77 -20.11 8.70 2.58
C ASP A 77 -21.00 9.25 3.68
N GLY A 78 -20.90 10.55 3.96
CA GLY A 78 -21.71 11.21 4.98
C GLY A 78 -21.33 10.87 6.44
N LEU A 79 -20.35 10.01 6.69
CA LEU A 79 -19.88 9.77 8.04
C LEU A 79 -19.15 11.00 8.59
N SER A 80 -19.43 11.33 9.86
CA SER A 80 -18.64 12.32 10.59
C SER A 80 -17.21 11.81 10.83
N GLU A 81 -16.23 12.71 11.02
CA GLU A 81 -14.85 12.35 11.31
C GLU A 81 -14.71 11.40 12.52
N ARG A 82 -15.55 11.60 13.53
CA ARG A 82 -15.59 10.69 14.68
C ARG A 82 -16.00 9.27 14.26
N ARG A 83 -17.00 9.11 13.41
CA ARG A 83 -17.46 7.79 12.92
C ARG A 83 -16.44 7.17 12.00
N LEU A 84 -15.80 7.93 11.11
CA LEU A 84 -14.70 7.47 10.26
C LEU A 84 -13.50 6.99 11.11
N THR A 85 -13.15 7.72 12.16
CA THR A 85 -12.07 7.31 13.08
C THR A 85 -12.39 5.99 13.77
N LEU A 86 -13.63 5.80 14.24
CA LEU A 86 -14.05 4.53 14.85
C LEU A 86 -14.03 3.38 13.84
N LEU A 87 -14.51 3.61 12.63
CA LEU A 87 -14.48 2.61 11.56
C LEU A 87 -13.05 2.21 11.20
N ARG A 88 -12.15 3.19 10.98
CA ARG A 88 -10.73 2.93 10.71
C ARG A 88 -10.11 2.10 11.82
N ARG A 89 -10.34 2.48 13.07
CA ARG A 89 -9.82 1.77 14.25
C ARG A 89 -10.27 0.31 14.32
N ASP A 90 -11.53 0.04 13.97
CA ASP A 90 -12.17 -1.26 14.23
C ASP A 90 -12.17 -2.18 13.00
N ARG A 91 -12.10 -1.63 11.77
CA ARG A 91 -12.28 -2.38 10.53
C ARG A 91 -11.10 -2.33 9.57
N ILE A 92 -10.17 -1.38 9.73
CA ILE A 92 -9.11 -1.12 8.77
C ILE A 92 -7.76 -1.26 9.44
N GLY A 93 -6.89 -2.10 8.86
CA GLY A 93 -5.46 -2.10 9.13
C GLY A 93 -4.73 -1.34 8.03
N PHE A 94 -3.64 -0.66 8.35
CA PHE A 94 -2.83 0.03 7.37
C PHE A 94 -1.34 -0.23 7.59
N VAL A 95 -0.63 -0.61 6.52
CA VAL A 95 0.81 -0.84 6.49
C VAL A 95 1.42 0.15 5.50
N PHE A 96 2.35 0.97 5.96
CA PHE A 96 3.02 2.01 5.17
C PHE A 96 4.41 1.56 4.75
N GLN A 97 4.94 2.14 3.69
CA GLN A 97 6.30 1.96 3.24
C GLN A 97 7.32 2.40 4.31
N SER A 98 7.07 3.52 4.99
CA SER A 98 7.97 4.10 6.00
C SER A 98 7.77 3.51 7.41
N PHE A 99 7.13 2.35 7.56
CA PHE A 99 6.79 1.67 8.83
C PHE A 99 5.89 2.48 9.77
N ASN A 100 6.08 3.78 9.89
CA ASN A 100 5.36 4.72 10.78
C ASN A 100 5.29 4.21 12.24
N LEU A 101 6.38 3.65 12.74
CA LEU A 101 6.52 3.28 14.14
C LEU A 101 6.89 4.51 14.98
N LEU A 102 6.36 4.57 16.19
CA LEU A 102 6.77 5.60 17.16
C LEU A 102 8.14 5.22 17.73
N PRO A 103 9.20 6.03 17.49
CA PRO A 103 10.58 5.65 17.83
C PRO A 103 10.84 5.55 19.32
N THR A 104 10.05 6.25 20.14
CA THR A 104 10.14 6.22 21.59
C THR A 104 9.51 4.99 22.24
N LEU A 105 8.66 4.28 21.50
CA LEU A 105 7.95 3.10 21.96
C LEU A 105 8.70 1.82 21.58
N THR A 106 8.61 0.80 22.41
CA THR A 106 9.08 -0.55 22.10
C THR A 106 8.19 -1.21 21.02
N ALA A 107 8.64 -2.32 20.43
CA ALA A 107 7.85 -3.12 19.51
C ALA A 107 6.50 -3.51 20.11
N ALA A 108 6.49 -4.02 21.34
CA ALA A 108 5.26 -4.37 22.04
C ALA A 108 4.34 -3.16 22.26
N GLN A 109 4.90 -2.00 22.58
CA GLN A 109 4.11 -0.79 22.78
C GLN A 109 3.53 -0.25 21.47
N ASN A 110 4.30 -0.31 20.35
CA ASN A 110 3.81 0.03 19.02
C ASN A 110 2.66 -0.89 18.61
N VAL A 111 2.80 -2.20 18.80
CA VAL A 111 1.75 -3.17 18.47
C VAL A 111 0.50 -2.96 19.35
N ALA A 112 0.67 -2.66 20.63
CA ALA A 112 -0.46 -2.42 21.55
C ALA A 112 -1.20 -1.11 21.30
N LEU A 113 -0.60 -0.17 20.55
CA LEU A 113 -1.10 1.19 20.40
C LEU A 113 -2.55 1.29 19.90
N PRO A 114 -2.97 0.55 18.83
CA PRO A 114 -4.36 0.62 18.35
C PRO A 114 -5.38 0.22 19.44
N LEU A 115 -5.08 -0.80 20.21
CA LEU A 115 -5.96 -1.24 21.31
C LEU A 115 -6.05 -0.20 22.41
N ARG A 116 -4.91 0.42 22.78
CA ARG A 116 -4.87 1.47 23.79
C ARG A 116 -5.64 2.72 23.37
N LEU A 117 -5.50 3.14 22.11
CA LEU A 117 -6.28 4.25 21.54
C LEU A 117 -7.78 3.94 21.48
N ALA A 118 -8.13 2.65 21.42
CA ALA A 118 -9.51 2.18 21.53
C ALA A 118 -10.03 2.12 22.98
N GLY A 119 -9.24 2.53 23.99
CA GLY A 119 -9.59 2.37 25.39
C GLY A 119 -9.53 0.91 25.90
N ARG A 120 -8.99 -0.01 25.10
CA ARG A 120 -8.88 -1.45 25.42
C ARG A 120 -7.51 -1.77 25.99
N ARG A 121 -7.48 -2.57 27.04
CA ARG A 121 -6.22 -3.17 27.50
C ARG A 121 -6.00 -4.48 26.74
N PRO A 122 -4.81 -4.70 26.14
CA PRO A 122 -4.48 -5.99 25.53
C PRO A 122 -4.62 -7.11 26.56
N ALA A 123 -5.15 -8.26 26.15
CA ALA A 123 -5.18 -9.44 26.98
C ALA A 123 -3.75 -9.93 27.30
N ARG A 124 -3.62 -10.70 28.39
CA ARG A 124 -2.29 -11.24 28.78
C ARG A 124 -1.74 -12.11 27.65
N GLY A 125 -0.55 -11.74 27.15
CA GLY A 125 0.11 -12.48 26.04
C GLY A 125 -0.36 -12.10 24.63
N GLU A 126 -1.45 -11.34 24.44
CA GLU A 126 -1.98 -10.99 23.12
C GLU A 126 -0.94 -10.28 22.23
N VAL A 127 -0.25 -9.29 22.77
CA VAL A 127 0.80 -8.56 22.04
C VAL A 127 2.01 -9.45 21.74
N ARG A 128 2.39 -10.33 22.68
CA ARG A 128 3.47 -11.29 22.47
C ARG A 128 3.10 -12.28 21.36
N ALA A 129 1.88 -12.79 21.36
CA ALA A 129 1.38 -13.69 20.32
C ALA A 129 1.37 -12.99 18.95
N ALA A 130 0.94 -11.71 18.88
CA ALA A 130 0.97 -10.93 17.65
C ALA A 130 2.38 -10.74 17.09
N LEU A 131 3.37 -10.46 17.95
CA LEU A 131 4.78 -10.37 17.56
C LEU A 131 5.35 -11.73 17.15
N ALA A 132 5.03 -12.80 17.87
CA ALA A 132 5.48 -14.14 17.51
C ALA A 132 4.97 -14.59 16.14
N ARG A 133 3.72 -14.25 15.77
CA ARG A 133 3.14 -14.54 14.43
C ARG A 133 3.91 -13.92 13.28
N VAL A 134 4.53 -12.77 13.51
CA VAL A 134 5.37 -12.10 12.49
C VAL A 134 6.86 -12.43 12.66
N GLY A 135 7.19 -13.50 13.42
CA GLY A 135 8.57 -13.96 13.62
C GLY A 135 9.43 -13.07 14.54
N LEU A 136 8.79 -12.29 15.43
CA LEU A 136 9.47 -11.37 16.34
C LEU A 136 9.36 -11.78 17.82
N ALA A 137 9.26 -13.11 18.09
CA ALA A 137 9.36 -13.62 19.46
C ALA A 137 10.71 -13.21 20.09
N GLY A 138 10.65 -12.68 21.33
CA GLY A 138 11.84 -12.21 22.04
C GLY A 138 12.28 -10.77 21.68
N ARG A 139 11.58 -10.09 20.76
CA ARG A 139 11.88 -8.70 20.35
C ARG A 139 10.94 -7.67 20.94
N GLU A 140 10.10 -8.06 21.91
CA GLU A 140 9.03 -7.22 22.47
C GLU A 140 9.53 -5.89 23.07
N ARG A 141 10.74 -5.91 23.66
CA ARG A 141 11.32 -4.77 24.35
C ARG A 141 12.19 -3.87 23.47
N HIS A 142 12.53 -4.31 22.25
CA HIS A 142 13.36 -3.53 21.34
C HIS A 142 12.59 -2.30 20.83
N ARG A 143 13.31 -1.20 20.64
CA ARG A 143 12.82 0.01 19.98
C ARG A 143 13.10 -0.05 18.48
N PRO A 144 12.43 0.75 17.65
CA PRO A 144 12.66 0.76 16.19
C PRO A 144 14.13 0.92 15.79
N ALA A 145 14.91 1.74 16.50
CA ALA A 145 16.33 1.94 16.25
C ALA A 145 17.21 0.69 16.51
N GLU A 146 16.68 -0.30 17.22
CA GLU A 146 17.36 -1.56 17.57
C GLU A 146 16.91 -2.72 16.68
N LEU A 147 16.07 -2.44 15.68
CA LEU A 147 15.49 -3.43 14.76
C LEU A 147 15.96 -3.16 13.34
N SER A 148 16.11 -4.24 12.54
CA SER A 148 16.31 -4.09 11.10
C SER A 148 15.07 -3.52 10.41
N GLY A 149 15.19 -3.01 9.17
CA GLY A 149 14.06 -2.52 8.38
C GLY A 149 12.94 -3.55 8.24
N GLY A 150 13.29 -4.81 7.92
CA GLY A 150 12.32 -5.90 7.85
C GLY A 150 11.66 -6.21 9.20
N GLN A 151 12.39 -6.14 10.30
CA GLN A 151 11.82 -6.29 11.64
C GLN A 151 10.87 -5.13 11.98
N CYS A 152 11.22 -3.89 11.63
CA CYS A 152 10.33 -2.73 11.76
C CYS A 152 9.03 -2.92 10.96
N GLN A 153 9.14 -3.41 9.72
CA GLN A 153 7.96 -3.69 8.89
C GLN A 153 7.08 -4.78 9.49
N ARG A 154 7.68 -5.86 10.02
CA ARG A 154 6.93 -6.92 10.72
C ARG A 154 6.23 -6.39 11.98
N VAL A 155 6.84 -5.46 12.73
CA VAL A 155 6.16 -4.75 13.84
C VAL A 155 4.98 -3.93 13.32
N ALA A 156 5.12 -3.21 12.20
CA ALA A 156 4.05 -2.43 11.59
C ALA A 156 2.89 -3.32 11.14
N ILE A 157 3.17 -4.49 10.55
CA ILE A 157 2.16 -5.50 10.19
C ILE A 157 1.46 -6.03 11.45
N ALA A 158 2.19 -6.43 12.49
CA ALA A 158 1.60 -6.90 13.75
C ALA A 158 0.70 -5.83 14.38
N ARG A 159 1.12 -4.55 14.33
CA ARG A 159 0.31 -3.41 14.78
C ARG A 159 -0.98 -3.26 13.97
N ALA A 160 -0.91 -3.42 12.65
CA ALA A 160 -2.09 -3.33 11.79
C ALA A 160 -3.08 -4.48 12.05
N LEU A 161 -2.60 -5.66 12.43
CA LEU A 161 -3.40 -6.86 12.63
C LEU A 161 -3.98 -7.01 14.03
N ILE A 162 -3.41 -6.37 15.06
CA ILE A 162 -3.80 -6.59 16.46
C ILE A 162 -5.28 -6.25 16.74
N ALA A 163 -5.85 -5.28 16.00
CA ALA A 163 -7.26 -4.91 16.09
C ALA A 163 -8.18 -5.86 15.33
N ARG A 164 -7.65 -6.88 14.63
CA ARG A 164 -8.36 -7.83 13.77
C ARG A 164 -9.20 -7.12 12.70
N PRO A 165 -8.60 -6.29 11.85
CA PRO A 165 -9.33 -5.54 10.84
C PRO A 165 -10.00 -6.45 9.83
N ALA A 166 -11.09 -5.97 9.21
CA ALA A 166 -11.75 -6.65 8.10
C ALA A 166 -10.94 -6.55 6.80
N VAL A 167 -10.23 -5.42 6.60
CA VAL A 167 -9.39 -5.16 5.43
C VAL A 167 -8.04 -4.61 5.87
N LEU A 168 -6.97 -5.15 5.30
CA LEU A 168 -5.62 -4.63 5.42
C LEU A 168 -5.26 -3.87 4.14
N PHE A 169 -4.86 -2.62 4.27
CA PHE A 169 -4.32 -1.80 3.18
C PHE A 169 -2.80 -1.71 3.30
N GLY A 170 -2.08 -1.90 2.19
CA GLY A 170 -0.63 -1.78 2.11
C GLY A 170 -0.20 -0.75 1.06
N ASP A 171 0.48 0.31 1.47
CA ASP A 171 1.07 1.28 0.54
C ASP A 171 2.56 1.00 0.43
N GLU A 172 2.95 0.27 -0.64
CA GLU A 172 4.30 -0.19 -0.90
C GLU A 172 5.01 -0.86 0.30
N PRO A 173 4.40 -1.90 0.92
CA PRO A 173 4.87 -2.43 2.20
C PRO A 173 6.28 -3.02 2.17
N THR A 174 6.88 -3.23 1.00
CA THR A 174 8.25 -3.74 0.82
C THR A 174 9.19 -2.72 0.19
N GLY A 175 8.71 -1.53 -0.17
CA GLY A 175 9.48 -0.54 -0.94
C GLY A 175 10.71 0.06 -0.21
N ALA A 176 10.85 -0.15 1.11
CA ALA A 176 12.01 0.27 1.90
C ALA A 176 12.91 -0.91 2.30
N LEU A 177 12.69 -2.11 1.75
CA LEU A 177 13.38 -3.35 2.12
C LEU A 177 14.26 -3.84 0.97
N ASP A 178 15.30 -4.59 1.30
CA ASP A 178 16.03 -5.40 0.32
C ASP A 178 15.13 -6.53 -0.23
N SER A 179 15.50 -7.07 -1.39
CA SER A 179 14.68 -8.04 -2.11
C SER A 179 14.38 -9.32 -1.32
N ALA A 180 15.35 -9.83 -0.53
CA ALA A 180 15.16 -11.06 0.25
C ALA A 180 14.18 -10.81 1.42
N THR A 181 14.42 -9.75 2.18
CA THR A 181 13.55 -9.35 3.29
C THR A 181 12.15 -8.98 2.77
N GLY A 182 12.06 -8.31 1.62
CA GLY A 182 10.81 -7.98 0.96
C GLY A 182 10.02 -9.24 0.59
N ALA A 183 10.67 -10.26 0.04
CA ALA A 183 10.03 -11.54 -0.28
C ALA A 183 9.44 -12.21 0.96
N GLU A 184 10.19 -12.27 2.08
CA GLU A 184 9.69 -12.84 3.34
C GLU A 184 8.47 -12.09 3.89
N VAL A 185 8.45 -10.75 3.78
CA VAL A 185 7.29 -9.94 4.18
C VAL A 185 6.09 -10.22 3.27
N MET A 186 6.32 -10.40 1.97
CA MET A 186 5.25 -10.74 1.03
C MET A 186 4.69 -12.14 1.28
N ASP A 187 5.53 -13.14 1.59
CA ASP A 187 5.09 -14.48 1.96
C ASP A 187 4.23 -14.45 3.22
N MET A 188 4.64 -13.66 4.22
CA MET A 188 3.84 -13.44 5.43
C MET A 188 2.47 -12.80 5.10
N LEU A 189 2.44 -11.76 4.25
CA LEU A 189 1.19 -11.11 3.86
C LEU A 189 0.28 -12.09 3.08
N ARG A 190 0.85 -12.95 2.24
CA ARG A 190 0.10 -13.98 1.50
C ARG A 190 -0.52 -15.00 2.47
N SER A 191 0.26 -15.51 3.46
CA SER A 191 -0.25 -16.46 4.44
C SER A 191 -1.42 -15.92 5.27
N LEU A 192 -1.46 -14.60 5.54
CA LEU A 192 -2.60 -13.98 6.22
C LEU A 192 -3.91 -14.10 5.40
N VAL A 193 -3.80 -14.07 4.08
CA VAL A 193 -4.96 -14.25 3.20
C VAL A 193 -5.34 -15.74 3.11
N ASP A 194 -4.37 -16.61 2.85
CA ASP A 194 -4.60 -18.02 2.61
C ASP A 194 -5.09 -18.79 3.86
N GLU A 195 -4.45 -18.52 5.01
CA GLU A 195 -4.70 -19.28 6.24
C GLU A 195 -5.75 -18.61 7.14
N GLU A 196 -5.87 -17.29 7.09
CA GLU A 196 -6.76 -16.54 7.99
C GLU A 196 -7.95 -15.90 7.29
N GLY A 197 -8.04 -16.03 5.96
CA GLY A 197 -9.11 -15.43 5.17
C GLY A 197 -9.13 -13.90 5.24
N ARG A 198 -7.95 -13.25 5.45
CA ARG A 198 -7.86 -11.78 5.50
C ARG A 198 -8.00 -11.19 4.11
N THR A 199 -8.59 -10.01 4.03
CA THR A 199 -8.62 -9.25 2.79
C THR A 199 -7.44 -8.28 2.76
N LEU A 200 -6.66 -8.31 1.69
CA LEU A 200 -5.53 -7.42 1.48
C LEU A 200 -5.69 -6.61 0.18
N VAL A 201 -5.53 -5.29 0.28
CA VAL A 201 -5.42 -4.39 -0.87
C VAL A 201 -4.04 -3.72 -0.79
N MET A 202 -3.21 -3.94 -1.79
CA MET A 202 -1.83 -3.45 -1.78
C MET A 202 -1.54 -2.60 -3.02
N VAL A 203 -0.91 -1.45 -2.81
CA VAL A 203 -0.25 -0.70 -3.89
C VAL A 203 1.19 -1.14 -3.95
N THR A 204 1.68 -1.41 -5.15
CA THR A 204 3.09 -1.70 -5.41
C THR A 204 3.48 -1.32 -6.83
N HIS A 205 4.76 -1.09 -7.05
CA HIS A 205 5.36 -0.95 -8.37
C HIS A 205 6.21 -2.17 -8.76
N ASP A 206 6.36 -3.14 -7.85
CA ASP A 206 7.15 -4.36 -8.05
C ASP A 206 6.26 -5.48 -8.62
N PRO A 207 6.53 -5.99 -9.86
CA PRO A 207 5.81 -7.10 -10.45
C PRO A 207 5.92 -8.41 -9.66
N LEU A 208 7.04 -8.66 -8.97
CA LEU A 208 7.23 -9.86 -8.15
C LEU A 208 6.32 -9.83 -6.91
N ALA A 209 6.18 -8.67 -6.29
CA ALA A 209 5.24 -8.49 -5.18
C ALA A 209 3.79 -8.61 -5.65
N ALA A 210 3.44 -8.00 -6.79
CA ALA A 210 2.09 -8.06 -7.36
C ALA A 210 1.69 -9.47 -7.81
N ALA A 211 2.63 -10.28 -8.30
CA ALA A 211 2.38 -11.67 -8.72
C ALA A 211 1.93 -12.59 -7.57
N ARG A 212 2.05 -12.15 -6.32
CA ARG A 212 1.53 -12.89 -5.14
C ARG A 212 0.06 -12.62 -4.85
N ALA A 213 -0.55 -11.66 -5.57
CA ALA A 213 -1.97 -11.35 -5.43
C ALA A 213 -2.84 -12.36 -6.22
N ASP A 214 -4.10 -12.49 -5.80
CA ASP A 214 -5.08 -13.23 -6.57
C ASP A 214 -5.48 -12.47 -7.84
N ARG A 215 -5.40 -11.12 -7.78
CA ARG A 215 -5.73 -10.21 -8.87
C ARG A 215 -4.85 -8.96 -8.82
N VAL A 216 -4.41 -8.51 -9.99
CA VAL A 216 -3.76 -7.20 -10.18
C VAL A 216 -4.70 -6.31 -10.98
N VAL A 217 -4.94 -5.09 -10.51
CA VAL A 217 -5.64 -4.04 -11.24
C VAL A 217 -4.67 -2.93 -11.61
N PHE A 218 -4.79 -2.41 -12.82
CA PHE A 218 -3.90 -1.37 -13.32
C PHE A 218 -4.62 -0.02 -13.34
N LEU A 219 -3.97 0.98 -12.74
CA LEU A 219 -4.44 2.35 -12.70
C LEU A 219 -3.54 3.23 -13.57
N VAL A 220 -4.13 3.94 -14.54
CA VAL A 220 -3.44 4.88 -15.42
C VAL A 220 -4.26 6.17 -15.46
N ASP A 221 -3.63 7.31 -15.25
CA ASP A 221 -4.27 8.63 -15.27
C ASP A 221 -5.58 8.71 -14.46
N GLY A 222 -5.56 8.10 -13.28
CA GLY A 222 -6.70 8.09 -12.36
C GLY A 222 -7.84 7.16 -12.76
N ARG A 223 -7.69 6.30 -13.77
CA ARG A 223 -8.73 5.36 -14.27
C ARG A 223 -8.22 3.93 -14.25
N LEU A 224 -9.11 2.95 -14.09
CA LEU A 224 -8.76 1.55 -14.28
C LEU A 224 -8.54 1.28 -15.78
N ALA A 225 -7.36 0.73 -16.11
CA ALA A 225 -6.93 0.44 -17.48
C ALA A 225 -6.99 -1.06 -17.82
N GLY A 226 -7.15 -1.92 -16.80
CA GLY A 226 -7.22 -3.37 -16.99
C GLY A 226 -7.00 -4.13 -15.71
N GLU A 227 -7.13 -5.46 -15.78
CA GLU A 227 -6.86 -6.37 -14.68
C GLU A 227 -6.29 -7.70 -15.16
N ILE A 228 -5.58 -8.39 -14.27
CA ILE A 228 -5.09 -9.76 -14.46
C ILE A 228 -5.52 -10.57 -13.24
N VAL A 229 -6.16 -11.71 -13.49
CA VAL A 229 -6.49 -12.73 -12.48
C VAL A 229 -5.41 -13.80 -12.51
N ALA A 230 -5.01 -14.33 -11.37
CA ALA A 230 -3.90 -15.28 -11.22
C ALA A 230 -2.62 -14.78 -11.94
N PRO A 231 -2.08 -13.61 -11.52
CA PRO A 231 -0.98 -12.97 -12.22
C PRO A 231 0.32 -13.75 -12.07
N THR A 232 1.19 -13.65 -13.09
CA THR A 232 2.63 -13.98 -12.98
C THR A 232 3.45 -12.71 -13.08
N ALA A 233 4.69 -12.73 -12.59
CA ALA A 233 5.56 -11.55 -12.65
C ALA A 233 5.76 -11.08 -14.10
N ASP A 234 5.91 -12.02 -15.05
CA ASP A 234 6.11 -11.72 -16.48
C ASP A 234 4.86 -11.08 -17.09
N THR A 235 3.66 -11.61 -16.83
CA THR A 235 2.42 -11.04 -17.36
C THR A 235 2.15 -9.65 -16.80
N VAL A 236 2.46 -9.44 -15.51
CA VAL A 236 2.34 -8.14 -14.85
C VAL A 236 3.34 -7.13 -15.43
N ALA A 237 4.61 -7.53 -15.60
CA ALA A 237 5.66 -6.66 -16.15
C ALA A 237 5.35 -6.28 -17.60
N ALA A 238 4.93 -7.24 -18.44
CA ALA A 238 4.55 -6.99 -19.83
C ALA A 238 3.37 -6.03 -19.95
N THR A 239 2.33 -6.21 -19.12
CA THR A 239 1.16 -5.32 -19.10
C THR A 239 1.54 -3.92 -18.64
N LEU A 240 2.35 -3.80 -17.58
CA LEU A 240 2.81 -2.51 -17.09
C LEU A 240 3.66 -1.76 -18.14
N ALA A 241 4.49 -2.47 -18.90
CA ALA A 241 5.26 -1.89 -20.00
C ALA A 241 4.36 -1.38 -21.13
N ALA A 242 3.30 -2.13 -21.49
CA ALA A 242 2.34 -1.73 -22.51
C ALA A 242 1.47 -0.54 -22.10
N LEU A 243 1.25 -0.32 -20.80
CA LEU A 243 0.47 0.79 -20.27
C LEU A 243 1.27 2.10 -20.10
N ARG A 244 2.59 2.07 -20.30
CA ARG A 244 3.40 3.30 -20.34
C ARG A 244 3.09 4.06 -21.61
N PRO A 245 2.78 5.38 -21.57
CA PRO A 245 2.62 6.15 -22.77
C PRO A 245 3.92 6.11 -23.59
N ALA A 246 3.80 5.88 -24.90
CA ALA A 246 4.90 5.86 -25.87
C ALA A 246 5.50 7.28 -26.02
N GLY A 247 6.16 7.80 -24.98
CA GLY A 247 6.66 9.17 -24.96
C GLY A 247 7.67 9.49 -23.87
N ALA A 248 7.96 8.58 -22.94
CA ALA A 248 9.03 8.75 -21.97
C ALA A 248 10.34 8.11 -22.48
N GLY A 249 10.76 8.50 -23.70
CA GLY A 249 12.09 8.23 -24.23
C GLY A 249 13.11 9.02 -23.40
N VAL A 250 14.14 8.33 -22.94
CA VAL A 250 15.32 8.86 -22.29
C VAL A 250 15.92 9.96 -23.19
N ASP A 251 15.88 11.21 -22.78
CA ASP A 251 16.72 12.27 -23.34
C ASP A 251 18.19 11.97 -23.00
N THR A 252 18.81 11.09 -23.80
CA THR A 252 20.27 10.96 -23.88
C THR A 252 20.75 11.78 -25.07
N ALA A 253 20.70 13.09 -24.98
CA ALA A 253 21.40 13.96 -25.91
C ALA A 253 21.75 15.27 -25.20
N ASN A 254 22.82 15.22 -24.42
CA ASN A 254 23.64 16.43 -24.23
C ASN A 254 25.12 16.03 -24.21
N THR A 255 25.64 15.69 -25.39
CA THR A 255 27.06 15.82 -25.69
C THR A 255 27.29 17.21 -26.24
N GLY A 256 27.22 18.21 -25.38
CA GLY A 256 27.66 19.54 -25.66
C GLY A 256 29.20 19.59 -25.59
N THR A 257 29.84 19.55 -26.73
CA THR A 257 31.25 19.93 -26.92
C THR A 257 31.40 21.41 -26.59
N ASP A 258 31.79 21.73 -25.37
CA ASP A 258 32.28 23.06 -25.02
C ASP A 258 33.73 23.17 -25.43
N ARG A 259 33.93 23.95 -26.51
CA ARG A 259 35.20 24.51 -26.91
C ARG A 259 35.65 25.51 -25.86
N VAL A 260 36.79 25.23 -25.27
CA VAL A 260 37.58 26.19 -24.48
C VAL A 260 38.19 27.23 -25.41
N PRO A 261 38.00 28.56 -25.22
CA PRO A 261 38.88 29.56 -25.83
C PRO A 261 40.09 29.80 -24.93
N ALA A 262 41.25 29.73 -25.57
CA ALA A 262 42.55 29.93 -24.99
C ALA A 262 42.80 31.38 -24.51
N ALA A 263 43.52 31.44 -23.43
CA ALA A 263 44.42 32.46 -22.90
C ALA A 263 44.55 33.84 -23.56
N GLY A 264 44.44 34.87 -22.74
CA GLY A 264 45.01 36.20 -22.90
C GLY A 264 45.60 36.66 -21.59
N SER A 265 46.94 36.69 -21.55
CA SER A 265 47.78 37.20 -20.48
C SER A 265 47.80 38.73 -20.46
N ALA A 266 47.82 39.31 -19.28
CA ALA A 266 48.47 40.58 -18.85
C ALA A 266 47.78 41.01 -17.54
N GLY A 267 48.41 41.19 -16.42
CA GLY A 267 49.56 41.98 -16.14
C GLY A 267 49.18 42.96 -15.04
N SER A 268 49.86 42.79 -13.90
CA SER A 268 50.33 43.87 -13.00
C SER A 268 49.38 44.67 -12.09
N ALA A 269 49.80 44.67 -10.87
CA ALA A 269 49.93 45.77 -9.90
C ALA A 269 48.67 46.27 -9.14
N CYS A 270 48.62 46.10 -7.95
CA CYS A 270 48.83 46.70 -6.64
C CYS A 270 48.13 45.93 -5.55
#